data_bc04d37f02852db3e0ccd32cc3106da6
#
_entry.id   bc04d37f02852db3e0ccd32cc3106da6
#
_cell.length_a   1.000
_cell.length_b   1.000
_cell.length_c   1.000
_cell.angle_alpha   90.00
_cell.angle_beta   90.00
_cell.angle_gamma   90.00
#
_symmetry.space_group_name_H-M   'P 1'
#
loop_
_entity.id
_entity.type
_entity.pdbx_description
1 polymer ?
#
loop_
_entity_poly.entity_id
_entity_poly.type
_entity_poly.pdbx_seq_one_letter_code
_entity_poly.pdbx_strand_id
1 'polypeptide(L)'
;PDAILHFTDPRFWGWLYDIEHELRQRIPIMYYNIWDDLPYPLWNEPFYDSCDLIMNISRQTQNLVKNVCRSFPKPDWAVQWVPHGINEKTTYPITELHPDLKDYQKMVKEFKAVNDVDFIVFWTNRNIRRKQPGDLLLSFKSFCDQLPKEKANKCCLLLHTQISDPNGTDLSAVHQALCPEYKVIFSTSNTTRQQLNWYYNMADVTVNIASNEGFGLSHAESLMAGTPIVNNVTGGLQDGCRFEDENGDWIEFTTEFPSNHNGTYKKHARWVKPVFPACQSIQGSPMTPYIFDDRCDFRDVADAMKYWYDISEEERHEIGMEAHEWACG
;
A
#
# COMPACT_ATOMS: atom_id res chain seq x y z
N PRO A 1 -0.24 -9.90 33.69
CA PRO A 1 -0.79 -10.12 32.34
C PRO A 1 -0.67 -11.60 31.99
N ASP A 2 -1.57 -12.08 31.12
CA ASP A 2 -1.60 -13.48 30.68
C ASP A 2 -0.78 -13.70 29.40
N ALA A 3 -0.47 -12.61 28.67
CA ALA A 3 0.37 -12.59 27.51
C ALA A 3 0.97 -11.19 27.29
N ILE A 4 2.07 -11.12 26.57
CA ILE A 4 2.66 -9.86 26.09
C ILE A 4 2.52 -9.85 24.57
N LEU A 5 1.84 -8.86 24.03
CA LEU A 5 1.80 -8.60 22.59
C LEU A 5 2.57 -7.31 22.32
N HIS A 6 3.65 -7.41 21.58
CA HIS A 6 4.30 -6.23 21.07
C HIS A 6 4.02 -6.02 19.57
N PHE A 7 4.02 -4.77 19.18
CA PHE A 7 3.76 -4.28 17.84
C PHE A 7 4.88 -3.33 17.44
N THR A 8 5.22 -3.27 16.15
CA THR A 8 6.28 -2.45 15.56
C THR A 8 7.64 -3.15 15.50
N ASP A 9 8.68 -2.43 15.15
CA ASP A 9 10.03 -2.96 14.95
C ASP A 9 10.61 -3.53 16.28
N PRO A 10 11.08 -4.77 16.31
CA PRO A 10 11.56 -5.42 17.54
C PRO A 10 12.76 -4.69 18.17
N ARG A 11 13.52 -3.92 17.43
CA ARG A 11 14.66 -3.14 17.92
C ARG A 11 14.29 -2.10 18.98
N PHE A 12 13.05 -1.60 18.94
CA PHE A 12 12.54 -0.70 19.98
C PHE A 12 12.17 -1.42 21.28
N TRP A 13 12.16 -2.76 21.26
CA TRP A 13 11.78 -3.62 22.36
C TRP A 13 12.97 -4.41 22.94
N GLY A 14 14.21 -3.98 22.68
CA GLY A 14 15.42 -4.66 23.15
C GLY A 14 15.38 -5.03 24.64
N TRP A 15 14.89 -4.11 25.47
CA TRP A 15 14.71 -4.35 26.90
C TRP A 15 13.79 -5.55 27.23
N LEU A 16 12.79 -5.85 26.39
CA LEU A 16 11.91 -7.00 26.56
C LEU A 16 12.67 -8.30 26.20
N TYR A 17 13.42 -8.24 25.12
CA TYR A 17 14.18 -9.40 24.64
C TYR A 17 15.40 -9.72 25.53
N ASP A 18 15.96 -8.75 26.22
CA ASP A 18 17.04 -8.97 27.18
C ASP A 18 16.62 -9.85 28.36
N ILE A 19 15.33 -9.88 28.70
CA ILE A 19 14.76 -10.68 29.81
C ILE A 19 13.77 -11.74 29.34
N GLU A 20 13.70 -12.02 28.03
CA GLU A 20 12.67 -12.91 27.45
C GLU A 20 12.71 -14.33 28.09
N HIS A 21 13.90 -14.84 28.35
CA HIS A 21 14.10 -16.16 28.93
C HIS A 21 13.52 -16.35 30.35
N GLU A 22 13.40 -15.26 31.11
CA GLU A 22 12.71 -15.25 32.41
C GLU A 22 11.19 -15.11 32.24
N LEU A 23 10.76 -14.23 31.33
CA LEU A 23 9.36 -13.94 31.08
C LEU A 23 8.62 -15.13 30.50
N ARG A 24 9.19 -15.78 29.50
CA ARG A 24 8.56 -16.90 28.77
C ARG A 24 8.33 -18.15 29.63
N GLN A 25 8.96 -18.24 30.80
CA GLN A 25 8.64 -19.28 31.78
C GLN A 25 7.24 -19.11 32.40
N ARG A 26 6.64 -17.94 32.26
CA ARG A 26 5.35 -17.56 32.90
C ARG A 26 4.34 -16.94 31.96
N ILE A 27 4.81 -16.21 30.96
CA ILE A 27 3.99 -15.36 30.11
C ILE A 27 4.48 -15.50 28.66
N PRO A 28 3.63 -15.91 27.69
CA PRO A 28 4.01 -15.99 26.29
C PRO A 28 4.24 -14.59 25.72
N ILE A 29 5.23 -14.49 24.82
CA ILE A 29 5.52 -13.29 24.04
C ILE A 29 4.98 -13.48 22.63
N MET A 30 4.09 -12.58 22.22
CA MET A 30 3.53 -12.52 20.89
C MET A 30 4.03 -11.29 20.17
N TYR A 31 4.31 -11.42 18.88
CA TYR A 31 4.78 -10.34 18.04
C TYR A 31 3.87 -10.13 16.85
N TYR A 32 3.38 -8.89 16.65
CA TYR A 32 2.73 -8.47 15.42
C TYR A 32 3.77 -7.86 14.49
N ASN A 33 4.24 -8.67 13.55
CA ASN A 33 5.37 -8.37 12.68
C ASN A 33 4.94 -7.59 11.45
N ILE A 34 5.57 -6.43 11.26
CA ILE A 34 5.26 -5.47 10.19
C ILE A 34 6.41 -5.32 9.17
N TRP A 35 7.30 -6.29 9.06
CA TRP A 35 8.45 -6.19 8.16
C TRP A 35 8.02 -5.99 6.71
N ASP A 36 8.73 -5.10 6.01
CA ASP A 36 8.28 -4.53 4.74
C ASP A 36 8.61 -5.40 3.53
N ASP A 37 9.85 -6.00 3.44
CA ASP A 37 10.28 -6.69 2.22
C ASP A 37 11.53 -7.57 2.43
N LEU A 38 11.99 -8.14 1.34
CA LEU A 38 13.23 -8.91 1.19
C LEU A 38 14.47 -7.97 1.11
N PRO A 39 15.71 -8.49 1.18
CA PRO A 39 16.10 -9.89 1.47
C PRO A 39 15.74 -10.31 2.89
N TYR A 40 15.72 -11.62 3.15
CA TYR A 40 15.41 -12.14 4.49
C TYR A 40 16.20 -11.41 5.58
N PRO A 41 15.53 -10.78 6.57
CA PRO A 41 16.18 -10.01 7.63
C PRO A 41 16.78 -10.96 8.68
N LEU A 42 17.93 -11.58 8.36
CA LEU A 42 18.56 -12.57 9.22
C LEU A 42 18.93 -12.03 10.61
N TRP A 43 19.16 -10.73 10.72
CA TRP A 43 19.40 -10.07 12.03
C TRP A 43 18.17 -10.03 12.94
N ASN A 44 16.97 -10.31 12.42
CA ASN A 44 15.75 -10.42 13.22
C ASN A 44 15.53 -11.84 13.78
N GLU A 45 16.34 -12.84 13.39
CA GLU A 45 16.20 -14.23 13.86
C GLU A 45 16.10 -14.33 15.40
N PRO A 46 16.97 -13.65 16.20
CA PRO A 46 16.87 -13.73 17.64
C PRO A 46 15.54 -13.22 18.22
N PHE A 47 14.97 -12.19 17.60
CA PHE A 47 13.67 -11.66 18.02
C PHE A 47 12.54 -12.62 17.66
N TYR A 48 12.59 -13.21 16.47
CA TYR A 48 11.59 -14.18 16.05
C TYR A 48 11.65 -15.45 16.89
N ASP A 49 12.84 -15.95 17.21
CA ASP A 49 13.04 -17.14 18.04
C ASP A 49 12.52 -16.94 19.46
N SER A 50 12.63 -15.72 19.98
CA SER A 50 12.16 -15.34 21.31
C SER A 50 10.64 -15.18 21.43
N CYS A 51 9.89 -15.28 20.33
CA CYS A 51 8.43 -15.15 20.33
C CYS A 51 7.74 -16.51 20.29
N ASP A 52 6.65 -16.66 21.05
CA ASP A 52 5.82 -17.87 21.06
C ASP A 52 4.81 -17.89 19.92
N LEU A 53 4.33 -16.69 19.49
CA LEU A 53 3.46 -16.50 18.33
C LEU A 53 3.91 -15.27 17.55
N ILE A 54 4.03 -15.41 16.24
CA ILE A 54 4.31 -14.30 15.32
C ILE A 54 3.14 -14.16 14.35
N MET A 55 2.48 -13.02 14.43
CA MET A 55 1.39 -12.63 13.53
C MET A 55 1.96 -11.70 12.46
N ASN A 56 1.93 -12.12 11.23
CA ASN A 56 2.57 -11.43 10.12
C ASN A 56 1.56 -10.63 9.32
N ILE A 57 1.90 -9.38 9.04
CA ILE A 57 1.04 -8.39 8.43
C ILE A 57 0.69 -8.71 6.97
N SER A 58 1.52 -9.46 6.27
CA SER A 58 1.32 -9.91 4.90
C SER A 58 1.72 -11.38 4.71
N ARG A 59 1.27 -11.98 3.62
CA ARG A 59 1.64 -13.35 3.25
C ARG A 59 3.14 -13.46 2.95
N GLN A 60 3.72 -12.44 2.32
CA GLN A 60 5.17 -12.40 2.10
C GLN A 60 5.92 -12.34 3.44
N THR A 61 5.48 -11.52 4.39
CA THR A 61 6.11 -11.43 5.71
C THR A 61 6.01 -12.73 6.48
N GLN A 62 4.90 -13.47 6.36
CA GLN A 62 4.77 -14.81 6.94
C GLN A 62 5.81 -15.78 6.37
N ASN A 63 5.94 -15.85 5.04
CA ASN A 63 6.95 -16.67 4.38
C ASN A 63 8.37 -16.26 4.80
N LEU A 64 8.61 -14.97 4.91
CA LEU A 64 9.90 -14.40 5.31
C LEU A 64 10.31 -14.87 6.71
N VAL A 65 9.42 -14.84 7.71
CA VAL A 65 9.68 -15.33 9.07
C VAL A 65 10.00 -16.82 9.07
N LYS A 66 9.23 -17.65 8.34
CA LYS A 66 9.49 -19.09 8.20
C LYS A 66 10.89 -19.38 7.66
N ASN A 67 11.38 -18.51 6.78
CA ASN A 67 12.70 -18.64 6.17
C ASN A 67 13.84 -18.08 7.03
N VAL A 68 13.59 -17.08 7.84
CA VAL A 68 14.58 -16.57 8.82
C VAL A 68 14.76 -17.57 9.94
N CYS A 69 13.70 -18.18 10.47
CA CYS A 69 13.73 -19.16 11.56
C CYS A 69 14.16 -20.58 11.10
N ARG A 70 15.01 -20.72 10.10
CA ARG A 70 15.43 -22.04 9.58
C ARG A 70 16.26 -22.85 10.56
N SER A 71 17.07 -22.21 11.38
CA SER A 71 17.90 -22.87 12.37
C SER A 71 17.06 -23.49 13.49
N PHE A 72 15.95 -22.86 13.81
CA PHE A 72 14.97 -23.30 14.81
C PHE A 72 13.55 -23.15 14.22
N PRO A 73 13.11 -24.07 13.34
CA PRO A 73 11.82 -23.96 12.68
C PRO A 73 10.68 -23.93 13.72
N LYS A 74 9.86 -22.89 13.62
CA LYS A 74 8.65 -22.79 14.44
C LYS A 74 7.53 -23.67 13.87
N PRO A 75 6.64 -24.19 14.72
CA PRO A 75 5.46 -24.90 14.23
C PRO A 75 4.54 -23.94 13.48
N ASP A 76 3.79 -24.44 12.51
CA ASP A 76 2.93 -23.61 11.63
C ASP A 76 1.95 -22.75 12.41
N TRP A 77 1.42 -23.23 13.52
CA TRP A 77 0.50 -22.44 14.36
C TRP A 77 1.16 -21.22 15.01
N ALA A 78 2.49 -21.20 15.14
CA ALA A 78 3.22 -20.08 15.75
C ALA A 78 3.65 -18.99 14.77
N VAL A 79 3.43 -19.19 13.46
CA VAL A 79 3.75 -18.20 12.42
C VAL A 79 2.52 -18.01 11.52
N GLN A 80 1.68 -17.06 11.88
CA GLN A 80 0.40 -16.86 11.24
C GLN A 80 0.37 -15.60 10.36
N TRP A 81 -0.41 -15.62 9.31
CA TRP A 81 -0.79 -14.43 8.56
C TRP A 81 -2.00 -13.78 9.22
N VAL A 82 -1.85 -12.54 9.64
CA VAL A 82 -2.91 -11.73 10.27
C VAL A 82 -2.82 -10.32 9.68
N PRO A 83 -3.54 -10.02 8.60
CA PRO A 83 -3.49 -8.70 7.98
C PRO A 83 -4.05 -7.62 8.90
N HIS A 84 -3.75 -6.35 8.61
CA HIS A 84 -4.42 -5.25 9.29
C HIS A 84 -5.92 -5.25 8.99
N GLY A 85 -6.71 -5.04 10.04
CA GLY A 85 -8.12 -4.74 9.89
C GLY A 85 -8.33 -3.27 9.47
N ILE A 86 -9.18 -3.05 8.50
CA ILE A 86 -9.69 -1.71 8.16
C ILE A 86 -11.06 -1.55 8.82
N ASN A 87 -11.28 -0.41 9.44
CA ASN A 87 -12.52 -0.16 10.17
C ASN A 87 -13.66 0.17 9.19
N GLU A 88 -14.56 -0.77 8.98
CA GLU A 88 -15.75 -0.64 8.12
C GLU A 88 -16.68 0.53 8.46
N LYS A 89 -16.64 1.01 9.74
CA LYS A 89 -17.44 2.16 10.17
C LYS A 89 -16.85 3.50 9.73
N THR A 90 -15.62 3.53 9.28
CA THR A 90 -14.92 4.75 8.88
C THR A 90 -14.45 4.73 7.44
N THR A 91 -14.44 3.53 6.81
CA THR A 91 -13.99 3.33 5.43
C THR A 91 -14.95 2.37 4.73
N TYR A 92 -15.74 2.90 3.82
CA TYR A 92 -16.86 2.21 3.18
C TYR A 92 -17.22 2.91 1.86
N PRO A 93 -17.88 2.22 0.92
CA PRO A 93 -18.45 2.84 -0.26
C PRO A 93 -19.64 3.74 0.10
N ILE A 94 -19.71 4.93 -0.46
CA ILE A 94 -20.84 5.84 -0.26
C ILE A 94 -21.90 5.55 -1.31
N THR A 95 -22.84 4.69 -0.96
CA THR A 95 -23.94 4.27 -1.82
C THR A 95 -25.14 5.23 -1.72
N GLU A 96 -26.15 5.05 -2.59
CA GLU A 96 -27.35 5.87 -2.64
C GLU A 96 -28.14 5.97 -1.32
N LEU A 97 -28.03 4.96 -0.46
CA LEU A 97 -28.71 4.89 0.83
C LEU A 97 -27.88 5.42 2.00
N HIS A 98 -26.62 5.83 1.76
CA HIS A 98 -25.73 6.23 2.83
C HIS A 98 -26.10 7.61 3.39
N PRO A 99 -26.11 7.81 4.72
CA PRO A 99 -26.45 9.11 5.33
C PRO A 99 -25.60 10.27 4.86
N ASP A 100 -24.34 10.04 4.57
CA ASP A 100 -23.37 11.04 4.13
C ASP A 100 -23.52 11.45 2.66
N LEU A 101 -24.36 10.75 1.88
CA LEU A 101 -24.45 10.94 0.42
C LEU A 101 -24.61 12.39 0.02
N LYS A 102 -25.48 13.13 0.68
CA LYS A 102 -25.75 14.53 0.31
C LYS A 102 -24.55 15.45 0.50
N ASP A 103 -23.87 15.31 1.63
CA ASP A 103 -22.70 16.14 1.96
C ASP A 103 -21.51 15.75 1.10
N TYR A 104 -21.33 14.44 0.88
CA TYR A 104 -20.34 13.90 -0.05
C TYR A 104 -20.56 14.42 -1.48
N GLN A 105 -21.77 14.29 -2.04
CA GLN A 105 -22.10 14.78 -3.38
C GLN A 105 -21.87 16.29 -3.53
N LYS A 106 -22.20 17.05 -2.50
CA LYS A 106 -21.92 18.49 -2.47
C LYS A 106 -20.42 18.75 -2.55
N MET A 107 -19.63 18.08 -1.72
CA MET A 107 -18.17 18.20 -1.70
C MET A 107 -17.56 17.81 -3.05
N VAL A 108 -17.95 16.66 -3.64
CA VAL A 108 -17.48 16.22 -4.97
C VAL A 108 -17.81 17.23 -6.05
N LYS A 109 -19.06 17.72 -6.08
CA LYS A 109 -19.50 18.72 -7.06
C LYS A 109 -18.70 20.02 -6.93
N GLU A 110 -18.49 20.50 -5.72
CA GLU A 110 -17.70 21.70 -5.46
C GLU A 110 -16.24 21.50 -5.88
N PHE A 111 -15.65 20.36 -5.51
CA PHE A 111 -14.27 20.03 -5.87
C PHE A 111 -14.08 19.96 -7.39
N LYS A 112 -14.94 19.20 -8.09
CA LYS A 112 -14.86 19.05 -9.55
C LYS A 112 -15.10 20.38 -10.27
N ALA A 113 -16.04 21.20 -9.80
CA ALA A 113 -16.32 22.51 -10.41
C ALA A 113 -15.19 23.52 -10.21
N VAL A 114 -14.62 23.61 -8.99
CA VAL A 114 -13.54 24.57 -8.69
C VAL A 114 -12.26 24.20 -9.45
N ASN A 115 -11.97 22.91 -9.56
CA ASN A 115 -10.73 22.43 -10.18
C ASN A 115 -10.90 22.11 -11.67
N ASP A 116 -12.14 22.11 -12.19
CA ASP A 116 -12.46 21.74 -13.57
C ASP A 116 -11.87 20.39 -13.98
N VAL A 117 -12.22 19.32 -13.22
CA VAL A 117 -11.68 17.96 -13.37
C VAL A 117 -12.77 16.92 -13.47
N ASP A 118 -12.49 15.88 -14.24
CA ASP A 118 -13.36 14.72 -14.46
C ASP A 118 -12.72 13.41 -14.02
N PHE A 119 -11.37 13.33 -13.99
CA PHE A 119 -10.61 12.15 -13.58
C PHE A 119 -9.60 12.48 -12.47
N ILE A 120 -9.68 11.75 -11.36
CA ILE A 120 -8.92 12.01 -10.13
C ILE A 120 -8.06 10.79 -9.79
N VAL A 121 -6.75 10.98 -9.87
CA VAL A 121 -5.76 10.04 -9.32
C VAL A 121 -5.48 10.46 -7.87
N PHE A 122 -5.66 9.55 -6.93
CA PHE A 122 -5.48 9.84 -5.51
C PHE A 122 -4.26 9.15 -4.92
N TRP A 123 -3.59 9.83 -4.03
CA TRP A 123 -2.49 9.29 -3.23
C TRP A 123 -2.50 9.88 -1.82
N THR A 124 -2.41 9.03 -0.82
CA THR A 124 -2.30 9.42 0.58
C THR A 124 -1.27 8.58 1.29
N ASN A 125 -0.18 9.20 1.68
CA ASN A 125 0.91 8.62 2.46
C ASN A 125 1.73 9.76 3.09
N ARG A 126 2.59 9.43 4.04
CA ARG A 126 3.63 10.35 4.47
C ARG A 126 4.62 10.57 3.31
N ASN A 127 5.01 11.83 3.08
CA ASN A 127 6.02 12.18 2.08
C ASN A 127 7.41 11.76 2.57
N ILE A 128 7.74 10.48 2.40
CA ILE A 128 9.07 9.93 2.69
C ILE A 128 9.60 9.16 1.48
N ARG A 129 10.93 9.04 1.40
CA ARG A 129 11.62 8.49 0.22
C ARG A 129 11.02 7.18 -0.28
N ARG A 130 10.82 6.18 0.59
CA ARG A 130 10.30 4.86 0.17
C ARG A 130 8.89 4.89 -0.42
N LYS A 131 8.12 5.96 -0.18
CA LYS A 131 6.77 6.12 -0.75
C LYS A 131 6.76 6.69 -2.17
N GLN A 132 7.90 7.08 -2.69
CA GLN A 132 8.14 7.49 -4.08
C GLN A 132 7.21 8.60 -4.60
N PRO A 133 6.86 9.65 -3.81
CA PRO A 133 5.92 10.67 -4.28
C PRO A 133 6.46 11.52 -5.45
N GLY A 134 7.78 11.66 -5.57
CA GLY A 134 8.40 12.33 -6.72
C GLY A 134 8.23 11.54 -8.01
N ASP A 135 8.43 10.22 -7.96
CA ASP A 135 8.20 9.34 -9.12
C ASP A 135 6.72 9.28 -9.50
N LEU A 136 5.81 9.43 -8.52
CA LEU A 136 4.38 9.54 -8.78
C LEU A 136 4.04 10.81 -9.59
N LEU A 137 4.63 11.96 -9.26
CA LEU A 137 4.47 13.19 -10.04
C LEU A 137 4.98 13.02 -11.47
N LEU A 138 6.13 12.37 -11.64
CA LEU A 138 6.67 12.06 -12.97
C LEU A 138 5.77 11.08 -13.74
N SER A 139 5.19 10.09 -13.06
CA SER A 139 4.24 9.14 -13.64
C SER A 139 2.95 9.85 -14.09
N PHE A 140 2.41 10.73 -13.26
CA PHE A 140 1.22 11.51 -13.60
C PHE A 140 1.47 12.43 -14.80
N LYS A 141 2.65 13.07 -14.86
CA LYS A 141 3.07 13.80 -16.06
C LYS A 141 3.04 12.90 -17.29
N SER A 142 3.72 11.76 -17.22
CA SER A 142 3.80 10.82 -18.35
C SER A 142 2.41 10.28 -18.77
N PHE A 143 1.49 10.11 -17.84
CA PHE A 143 0.09 9.77 -18.11
C PHE A 143 -0.62 10.91 -18.86
N CYS A 144 -0.53 12.14 -18.37
CA CYS A 144 -1.15 13.30 -19.02
C CYS A 144 -0.57 13.56 -20.41
N ASP A 145 0.74 13.36 -20.61
CA ASP A 145 1.40 13.51 -21.91
C ASP A 145 0.86 12.54 -22.98
N GLN A 146 0.25 11.41 -22.58
CA GLN A 146 -0.38 10.44 -23.49
C GLN A 146 -1.79 10.88 -23.94
N LEU A 147 -2.37 11.92 -23.33
CA LEU A 147 -3.73 12.37 -23.61
C LEU A 147 -3.74 13.63 -24.49
N PRO A 148 -4.82 13.84 -25.29
CA PRO A 148 -5.07 15.15 -25.86
C PRO A 148 -5.12 16.22 -24.76
N LYS A 149 -4.59 17.40 -25.05
CA LYS A 149 -4.45 18.48 -24.06
C LYS A 149 -5.73 18.82 -23.32
N GLU A 150 -6.86 18.84 -24.03
CA GLU A 150 -8.16 19.15 -23.42
C GLU A 150 -8.56 18.08 -22.40
N LYS A 151 -8.21 16.80 -22.65
CA LYS A 151 -8.46 15.67 -21.75
C LYS A 151 -7.49 15.68 -20.57
N ALA A 152 -6.20 15.89 -20.82
CA ALA A 152 -5.20 16.02 -19.77
C ALA A 152 -5.55 17.15 -18.78
N ASN A 153 -6.08 18.27 -19.27
CA ASN A 153 -6.54 19.39 -18.45
C ASN A 153 -7.74 19.04 -17.54
N LYS A 154 -8.43 17.92 -17.78
CA LYS A 154 -9.52 17.41 -16.95
C LYS A 154 -9.08 16.34 -15.95
N CYS A 155 -7.81 16.00 -15.92
CA CYS A 155 -7.22 15.07 -14.95
C CYS A 155 -6.53 15.85 -13.82
N CYS A 156 -6.56 15.31 -12.60
CA CYS A 156 -5.73 15.81 -11.52
C CYS A 156 -5.12 14.69 -10.69
N LEU A 157 -3.97 14.99 -10.09
CA LEU A 157 -3.36 14.21 -9.04
C LEU A 157 -3.67 14.89 -7.70
N LEU A 158 -4.48 14.23 -6.87
CA LEU A 158 -4.80 14.67 -5.52
C LEU A 158 -3.85 14.00 -4.53
N LEU A 159 -3.00 14.79 -3.87
CA LEU A 159 -2.03 14.34 -2.88
C LEU A 159 -2.46 14.77 -1.48
N HIS A 160 -2.88 13.81 -0.65
CA HIS A 160 -3.13 14.06 0.78
C HIS A 160 -1.88 13.75 1.58
N THR A 161 -1.04 14.76 1.81
CA THR A 161 0.27 14.64 2.45
C THR A 161 0.86 15.98 2.86
N GLN A 162 1.96 15.95 3.61
CA GLN A 162 2.82 17.11 3.80
C GLN A 162 3.61 17.38 2.50
N ILE A 163 3.59 18.63 2.01
CA ILE A 163 4.28 19.01 0.76
C ILE A 163 5.80 18.81 0.88
N SER A 164 6.35 19.04 2.08
CA SER A 164 7.76 18.85 2.38
C SER A 164 7.91 18.04 3.69
N ASP A 165 8.83 17.09 3.70
CA ASP A 165 9.20 16.28 4.88
C ASP A 165 10.72 16.15 4.90
N PRO A 166 11.40 16.24 6.05
CA PRO A 166 12.87 16.10 6.14
C PRO A 166 13.41 14.77 5.58
N ASN A 167 12.57 13.72 5.55
CA ASN A 167 12.92 12.40 5.00
C ASN A 167 12.34 12.16 3.61
N GLY A 168 11.81 13.19 2.97
CA GLY A 168 11.10 13.10 1.70
C GLY A 168 11.58 14.12 0.68
N THR A 169 10.64 14.57 -0.13
CA THR A 169 10.87 15.46 -1.27
C THR A 169 10.09 16.76 -1.08
N ASP A 170 10.60 17.87 -1.60
CA ASP A 170 9.80 19.09 -1.80
C ASP A 170 8.90 18.90 -3.03
N LEU A 171 7.65 18.48 -2.80
CA LEU A 171 6.71 18.15 -3.87
C LEU A 171 6.27 19.36 -4.68
N SER A 172 6.28 20.56 -4.07
CA SER A 172 5.98 21.79 -4.81
C SER A 172 7.08 22.11 -5.81
N ALA A 173 8.34 21.99 -5.40
CA ALA A 173 9.47 22.19 -6.29
C ALA A 173 9.51 21.15 -7.42
N VAL A 174 9.21 19.88 -7.12
CA VAL A 174 9.12 18.83 -8.13
C VAL A 174 8.01 19.11 -9.13
N HIS A 175 6.80 19.47 -8.64
CA HIS A 175 5.68 19.84 -9.52
C HIS A 175 6.05 21.00 -10.46
N GLN A 176 6.61 22.07 -9.91
CA GLN A 176 7.01 23.24 -10.70
C GLN A 176 8.09 22.90 -11.74
N ALA A 177 9.01 22.00 -11.41
CA ALA A 177 10.10 21.64 -12.30
C ALA A 177 9.71 20.66 -13.41
N LEU A 178 8.79 19.72 -13.12
CA LEU A 178 8.47 18.61 -14.02
C LEU A 178 7.15 18.78 -14.80
N CYS A 179 6.10 19.27 -14.13
CA CYS A 179 4.75 19.25 -14.70
C CYS A 179 3.88 20.44 -14.27
N PRO A 180 4.37 21.70 -14.37
CA PRO A 180 3.61 22.88 -13.94
C PRO A 180 2.33 23.09 -14.74
N GLU A 181 2.21 22.49 -15.92
CA GLU A 181 1.05 22.54 -16.81
C GLU A 181 -0.10 21.64 -16.37
N TYR A 182 0.14 20.63 -15.52
CA TYR A 182 -0.86 19.66 -15.07
C TYR A 182 -1.36 19.96 -13.67
N LYS A 183 -2.59 19.56 -13.38
CA LYS A 183 -3.24 19.85 -12.09
C LYS A 183 -2.77 18.89 -11.02
N VAL A 184 -1.97 19.38 -10.10
CA VAL A 184 -1.58 18.68 -8.87
C VAL A 184 -2.15 19.43 -7.67
N ILE A 185 -3.01 18.78 -6.91
CA ILE A 185 -3.74 19.36 -5.79
C ILE A 185 -3.19 18.80 -4.50
N PHE A 186 -2.69 19.67 -3.62
CA PHE A 186 -2.16 19.29 -2.32
C PHE A 186 -3.20 19.51 -1.22
N SER A 187 -3.64 18.43 -0.59
CA SER A 187 -4.45 18.45 0.63
C SER A 187 -3.53 18.28 1.83
N THR A 188 -3.22 19.37 2.51
CA THR A 188 -2.27 19.42 3.64
C THR A 188 -2.96 19.55 5.00
N SER A 189 -4.26 19.82 5.02
CA SER A 189 -5.02 19.95 6.27
C SER A 189 -5.25 18.59 6.92
N ASN A 190 -5.32 18.57 8.25
CA ASN A 190 -5.79 17.41 8.96
C ASN A 190 -7.23 17.12 8.56
N THR A 191 -7.48 15.92 8.07
CA THR A 191 -8.80 15.43 7.73
C THR A 191 -9.35 14.52 8.83
N THR A 192 -10.67 14.50 8.98
CA THR A 192 -11.34 13.45 9.75
C THR A 192 -11.27 12.13 8.96
N ARG A 193 -11.50 10.99 9.64
CA ARG A 193 -11.60 9.69 8.95
C ARG A 193 -12.70 9.68 7.89
N GLN A 194 -13.84 10.32 8.18
CA GLN A 194 -14.94 10.49 7.22
C GLN A 194 -14.51 11.27 5.98
N GLN A 195 -13.80 12.38 6.14
CA GLN A 195 -13.30 13.17 5.00
C GLN A 195 -12.26 12.41 4.18
N LEU A 196 -11.41 11.62 4.83
CA LEU A 196 -10.46 10.76 4.12
C LEU A 196 -11.21 9.67 3.32
N ASN A 197 -12.24 9.07 3.88
CA ASN A 197 -13.11 8.14 3.15
C ASN A 197 -13.76 8.81 1.92
N TRP A 198 -14.18 10.07 2.04
CA TRP A 198 -14.73 10.83 0.92
C TRP A 198 -13.69 11.03 -0.19
N TYR A 199 -12.41 11.23 0.14
CA TYR A 199 -11.37 11.32 -0.88
C TYR A 199 -11.18 10.01 -1.64
N TYR A 200 -11.19 8.87 -0.94
CA TYR A 200 -11.16 7.56 -1.60
C TYR A 200 -12.36 7.37 -2.52
N ASN A 201 -13.58 7.63 -2.04
CA ASN A 201 -14.80 7.48 -2.85
C ASN A 201 -14.87 8.46 -4.04
N MET A 202 -14.24 9.63 -3.95
CA MET A 202 -14.20 10.63 -5.02
C MET A 202 -13.16 10.28 -6.10
N ALA A 203 -12.14 9.52 -5.73
CA ALA A 203 -11.06 9.16 -6.64
C ALA A 203 -11.50 8.10 -7.66
N ASP A 204 -11.03 8.24 -8.88
CA ASP A 204 -11.20 7.23 -9.92
C ASP A 204 -10.24 6.06 -9.74
N VAL A 205 -9.07 6.33 -9.17
CA VAL A 205 -8.04 5.33 -8.85
C VAL A 205 -7.13 5.83 -7.73
N THR A 206 -6.75 4.93 -6.82
CA THR A 206 -5.69 5.19 -5.84
C THR A 206 -4.38 4.54 -6.29
N VAL A 207 -3.27 5.25 -6.11
CA VAL A 207 -1.94 4.76 -6.52
C VAL A 207 -1.05 4.54 -5.30
N ASN A 208 -0.38 3.39 -5.20
CA ASN A 208 0.66 3.12 -4.22
C ASN A 208 1.87 2.47 -4.88
N ILE A 209 2.89 3.28 -5.14
CA ILE A 209 4.17 2.84 -5.74
C ILE A 209 5.32 2.85 -4.74
N ALA A 210 5.01 2.66 -3.45
CA ALA A 210 6.05 2.50 -2.43
C ALA A 210 7.07 1.43 -2.85
N SER A 211 8.35 1.69 -2.61
CA SER A 211 9.43 0.78 -3.00
C SER A 211 9.59 -0.42 -2.05
N ASN A 212 8.98 -0.35 -0.89
CA ASN A 212 8.74 -1.43 0.05
C ASN A 212 7.57 -1.06 0.97
N GLU A 213 6.79 -2.05 1.38
CA GLU A 213 5.58 -1.83 2.18
C GLU A 213 5.19 -3.10 2.93
N GLY A 214 5.02 -3.01 4.25
CA GLY A 214 4.60 -4.14 5.07
C GLY A 214 3.16 -4.60 4.78
N PHE A 215 2.23 -3.63 4.63
CA PHE A 215 0.83 -3.90 4.31
C PHE A 215 0.28 -2.94 3.25
N GLY A 216 0.44 -1.62 3.49
CA GLY A 216 -0.10 -0.59 2.62
C GLY A 216 -1.53 -0.18 2.99
N LEU A 217 -1.69 0.51 4.12
CA LEU A 217 -3.02 0.95 4.57
C LEU A 217 -3.79 1.73 3.51
N SER A 218 -3.12 2.58 2.72
CA SER A 218 -3.79 3.40 1.70
C SER A 218 -4.45 2.57 0.59
N HIS A 219 -3.85 1.44 0.19
CA HIS A 219 -4.50 0.58 -0.81
C HIS A 219 -5.65 -0.21 -0.19
N ALA A 220 -5.49 -0.70 1.05
CA ALA A 220 -6.54 -1.44 1.73
C ALA A 220 -7.76 -0.54 2.04
N GLU A 221 -7.53 0.70 2.48
CA GLU A 221 -8.58 1.70 2.65
C GLU A 221 -9.27 2.03 1.32
N SER A 222 -8.51 2.09 0.21
CA SER A 222 -9.07 2.29 -1.13
C SER A 222 -10.01 1.14 -1.53
N LEU A 223 -9.58 -0.11 -1.37
CA LEU A 223 -10.41 -1.28 -1.65
C LEU A 223 -11.66 -1.31 -0.78
N MET A 224 -11.52 -1.04 0.52
CA MET A 224 -12.66 -0.92 1.44
C MET A 224 -13.64 0.19 1.04
N ALA A 225 -13.15 1.26 0.45
CA ALA A 225 -13.99 2.37 -0.06
C ALA A 225 -14.60 2.10 -1.44
N GLY A 226 -14.29 0.96 -2.06
CA GLY A 226 -14.77 0.61 -3.40
C GLY A 226 -14.06 1.34 -4.53
N THR A 227 -12.79 1.69 -4.35
CA THR A 227 -11.99 2.40 -5.36
C THR A 227 -10.84 1.53 -5.84
N PRO A 228 -10.71 1.33 -7.17
CA PRO A 228 -9.65 0.51 -7.73
C PRO A 228 -8.26 1.11 -7.50
N ILE A 229 -7.23 0.27 -7.65
CA ILE A 229 -5.86 0.63 -7.28
C ILE A 229 -4.84 0.38 -8.38
N VAL A 230 -3.74 1.13 -8.32
CA VAL A 230 -2.45 0.83 -8.97
C VAL A 230 -1.46 0.53 -7.87
N ASN A 231 -0.85 -0.66 -7.88
CA ASN A 231 0.10 -1.09 -6.86
C ASN A 231 1.43 -1.50 -7.46
N ASN A 232 2.53 -1.09 -6.81
CA ASN A 232 3.83 -1.74 -7.00
C ASN A 232 3.76 -3.20 -6.50
N VAL A 233 4.37 -4.12 -7.23
CA VAL A 233 4.45 -5.54 -6.85
C VAL A 233 5.64 -5.75 -5.91
N THR A 234 5.46 -5.36 -4.65
CA THR A 234 6.48 -5.46 -3.60
C THR A 234 5.81 -5.68 -2.24
N GLY A 235 6.48 -6.38 -1.34
CA GLY A 235 6.04 -6.56 0.04
C GLY A 235 4.57 -6.96 0.17
N GLY A 236 3.91 -6.36 1.14
CA GLY A 236 2.50 -6.61 1.42
C GLY A 236 1.52 -6.01 0.40
N LEU A 237 1.96 -5.13 -0.51
CA LEU A 237 1.11 -4.65 -1.60
C LEU A 237 0.67 -5.79 -2.54
N GLN A 238 1.43 -6.89 -2.57
CA GLN A 238 1.11 -8.08 -3.36
C GLN A 238 -0.17 -8.78 -2.89
N ASP A 239 -0.51 -8.70 -1.60
CA ASP A 239 -1.75 -9.28 -1.06
C ASP A 239 -2.98 -8.63 -1.72
N GLY A 240 -2.99 -7.30 -1.86
CA GLY A 240 -4.04 -6.56 -2.56
C GLY A 240 -4.12 -6.82 -4.06
N CYS A 241 -3.04 -7.30 -4.67
CA CYS A 241 -3.04 -7.72 -6.08
C CYS A 241 -3.75 -9.05 -6.29
N ARG A 242 -3.80 -9.92 -5.29
CA ARG A 242 -4.42 -11.24 -5.35
C ARG A 242 -4.02 -11.98 -6.63
N PHE A 243 -2.72 -12.20 -6.82
CA PHE A 243 -2.22 -12.97 -7.97
C PHE A 243 -2.71 -14.42 -7.89
N GLU A 244 -3.01 -14.98 -9.06
CA GLU A 244 -3.48 -16.34 -9.19
C GLU A 244 -2.47 -17.19 -9.98
N ASP A 245 -2.39 -18.45 -9.58
CA ASP A 245 -1.65 -19.47 -10.30
C ASP A 245 -2.40 -19.97 -11.54
N GLU A 246 -1.91 -21.02 -12.18
CA GLU A 246 -2.51 -21.61 -13.37
C GLU A 246 -3.89 -22.24 -13.08
N ASN A 247 -4.14 -22.64 -11.83
CA ASN A 247 -5.41 -23.23 -11.39
C ASN A 247 -6.45 -22.18 -10.99
N GLY A 248 -6.03 -20.91 -10.84
CA GLY A 248 -6.86 -19.81 -10.33
C GLY A 248 -6.81 -19.69 -8.81
N ASP A 249 -5.92 -20.41 -8.16
CA ASP A 249 -5.68 -20.29 -6.72
C ASP A 249 -4.80 -19.08 -6.41
N TRP A 250 -5.01 -18.47 -5.25
CA TRP A 250 -4.16 -17.40 -4.79
C TRP A 250 -2.74 -17.92 -4.55
N ILE A 251 -1.74 -17.32 -5.23
CA ILE A 251 -0.34 -17.76 -5.15
C ILE A 251 0.15 -17.83 -3.70
N GLU A 252 1.03 -18.78 -3.43
CA GLU A 252 1.72 -18.89 -2.16
C GLU A 252 3.19 -18.45 -2.31
N PHE A 253 3.70 -17.75 -1.30
CA PHE A 253 5.12 -17.45 -1.20
C PHE A 253 5.83 -18.59 -0.48
N THR A 254 6.94 -19.02 -1.07
CA THR A 254 7.79 -20.11 -0.57
C THR A 254 9.25 -19.67 -0.55
N THR A 255 10.13 -20.55 -0.07
CA THR A 255 11.58 -20.31 -0.13
C THR A 255 12.06 -20.13 -1.57
N GLU A 256 11.54 -20.93 -2.49
CA GLU A 256 11.91 -20.95 -3.91
C GLU A 256 11.22 -19.82 -4.69
N PHE A 257 10.07 -19.38 -4.20
CA PHE A 257 9.28 -18.29 -4.76
C PHE A 257 8.89 -17.29 -3.66
N PRO A 258 9.83 -16.42 -3.23
CA PRO A 258 9.60 -15.52 -2.09
C PRO A 258 8.82 -14.27 -2.44
N SER A 259 8.66 -13.93 -3.73
CA SER A 259 7.96 -12.73 -4.21
C SER A 259 7.61 -12.87 -5.69
N ASN A 260 6.52 -12.22 -6.12
CA ASN A 260 6.12 -12.13 -7.53
C ASN A 260 6.67 -10.87 -8.24
N HIS A 261 7.63 -10.16 -7.66
CA HIS A 261 8.17 -8.91 -8.22
C HIS A 261 8.73 -9.07 -9.64
N ASN A 262 9.21 -10.26 -10.01
CA ASN A 262 9.65 -10.59 -11.37
C ASN A 262 8.51 -10.86 -12.36
N GLY A 263 7.26 -10.86 -11.89
CA GLY A 263 6.08 -11.07 -12.72
C GLY A 263 5.96 -12.48 -13.28
N THR A 264 6.30 -13.51 -12.51
CA THR A 264 6.07 -14.91 -12.86
C THR A 264 4.58 -15.16 -13.09
N TYR A 265 3.74 -14.74 -12.15
CA TYR A 265 2.28 -14.80 -12.29
C TYR A 265 1.75 -13.46 -12.77
N LYS A 266 0.93 -13.49 -13.83
CA LYS A 266 0.36 -12.29 -14.48
C LYS A 266 -1.14 -12.13 -14.22
N LYS A 267 -1.84 -13.23 -13.88
CA LYS A 267 -3.26 -13.18 -13.56
C LYS A 267 -3.44 -12.59 -12.17
N HIS A 268 -4.30 -11.61 -12.06
CA HIS A 268 -4.55 -10.85 -10.83
C HIS A 268 -6.02 -10.44 -10.74
N ALA A 269 -6.45 -9.94 -9.59
CA ALA A 269 -7.80 -9.43 -9.42
C ALA A 269 -8.11 -8.25 -10.34
N ARG A 270 -9.40 -8.07 -10.68
CA ARG A 270 -9.85 -7.00 -11.58
C ARG A 270 -9.64 -5.60 -11.02
N TRP A 271 -9.70 -5.43 -9.71
CA TRP A 271 -9.61 -4.13 -9.02
C TRP A 271 -8.22 -3.52 -8.93
N VAL A 272 -7.21 -4.22 -9.39
CA VAL A 272 -5.83 -3.73 -9.35
C VAL A 272 -5.20 -3.73 -10.73
N LYS A 273 -4.41 -2.68 -10.99
CA LYS A 273 -3.41 -2.70 -12.07
C LYS A 273 -2.03 -2.80 -11.41
N PRO A 274 -1.43 -4.01 -11.35
CA PRO A 274 -0.11 -4.19 -10.77
C PRO A 274 0.96 -3.61 -11.69
N VAL A 275 1.95 -2.96 -11.09
CA VAL A 275 3.16 -2.49 -11.76
C VAL A 275 4.34 -3.26 -11.19
N PHE A 276 5.03 -4.01 -12.03
CA PHE A 276 6.20 -4.79 -11.61
C PHE A 276 7.43 -3.89 -11.51
N PRO A 277 8.28 -4.06 -10.49
CA PRO A 277 9.49 -3.28 -10.35
C PRO A 277 10.39 -3.39 -11.59
N ALA A 278 10.81 -2.27 -12.13
CA ALA A 278 11.78 -2.20 -13.21
C ALA A 278 13.23 -2.22 -12.71
N CYS A 279 13.43 -1.86 -11.45
CA CYS A 279 14.73 -1.83 -10.79
C CYS A 279 14.58 -2.26 -9.33
N GLN A 280 15.50 -3.11 -8.89
CA GLN A 280 15.65 -3.51 -7.51
C GLN A 280 17.04 -3.13 -7.03
N SER A 281 17.15 -2.41 -5.92
CA SER A 281 18.41 -2.02 -5.33
C SER A 281 18.42 -2.28 -3.83
N ILE A 282 19.61 -2.48 -3.25
CA ILE A 282 19.80 -2.62 -1.82
C ILE A 282 19.91 -1.24 -1.19
N GLN A 283 19.12 -1.02 -0.16
CA GLN A 283 19.19 0.13 0.73
C GLN A 283 19.45 -0.35 2.15
N GLY A 284 19.88 0.55 3.03
CA GLY A 284 20.09 0.19 4.42
C GLY A 284 20.60 1.32 5.28
N SER A 285 20.73 0.99 6.56
CA SER A 285 21.34 1.81 7.61
C SER A 285 21.90 0.85 8.67
N PRO A 286 22.72 1.33 9.63
CA PRO A 286 23.20 0.46 10.72
C PRO A 286 22.07 -0.28 11.46
N MET A 287 20.90 0.34 11.55
CA MET A 287 19.73 -0.24 12.23
C MET A 287 18.89 -1.17 11.35
N THR A 288 18.95 -1.02 10.04
CA THR A 288 18.33 -1.89 9.03
C THR A 288 19.41 -2.22 8.02
N PRO A 289 20.23 -3.25 8.26
CA PRO A 289 21.45 -3.48 7.46
C PRO A 289 21.23 -3.56 5.96
N TYR A 290 20.09 -4.08 5.54
CA TYR A 290 19.71 -4.17 4.13
C TYR A 290 18.19 -4.35 3.99
N ILE A 291 17.64 -3.81 2.92
CA ILE A 291 16.29 -4.07 2.41
C ILE A 291 16.28 -3.78 0.91
N PHE A 292 15.45 -4.44 0.14
CA PHE A 292 15.24 -4.07 -1.25
C PHE A 292 14.43 -2.78 -1.36
N ASP A 293 14.80 -1.99 -2.34
CA ASP A 293 14.09 -0.81 -2.82
C ASP A 293 13.60 -1.17 -4.24
N ASP A 294 12.36 -1.63 -4.32
CA ASP A 294 11.71 -2.08 -5.56
C ASP A 294 11.08 -0.88 -6.25
N ARG A 295 11.68 -0.37 -7.33
CA ARG A 295 11.22 0.84 -8.00
C ARG A 295 10.53 0.53 -9.32
N CYS A 296 9.33 1.08 -9.49
CA CYS A 296 8.60 1.05 -10.76
C CYS A 296 9.26 1.97 -11.80
N ASP A 297 9.13 1.63 -13.08
CA ASP A 297 9.30 2.61 -14.15
C ASP A 297 8.08 3.54 -14.14
N PHE A 298 8.32 4.85 -14.16
CA PHE A 298 7.26 5.85 -14.14
C PHE A 298 6.32 5.75 -15.36
N ARG A 299 6.79 5.19 -16.48
CA ARG A 299 5.99 4.96 -17.70
C ARG A 299 5.00 3.82 -17.49
N ASP A 300 5.43 2.74 -16.85
CA ASP A 300 4.54 1.60 -16.53
C ASP A 300 3.44 2.04 -15.55
N VAL A 301 3.76 2.91 -14.60
CA VAL A 301 2.77 3.52 -13.69
C VAL A 301 1.81 4.43 -14.45
N ALA A 302 2.32 5.21 -15.40
CA ALA A 302 1.51 6.06 -16.27
C ALA A 302 0.53 5.23 -17.13
N ASP A 303 1.00 4.10 -17.67
CA ASP A 303 0.17 3.17 -18.44
C ASP A 303 -0.90 2.52 -17.58
N ALA A 304 -0.59 2.21 -16.32
CA ALA A 304 -1.57 1.72 -15.37
C ALA A 304 -2.65 2.78 -15.01
N MET A 305 -2.27 4.06 -14.88
CA MET A 305 -3.23 5.16 -14.74
C MET A 305 -4.10 5.29 -15.99
N LYS A 306 -3.48 5.20 -17.18
CA LYS A 306 -4.18 5.26 -18.46
C LYS A 306 -5.18 4.12 -18.63
N TYR A 307 -4.84 2.92 -18.20
CA TYR A 307 -5.77 1.78 -18.19
C TYR A 307 -7.06 2.13 -17.42
N TRP A 308 -6.97 2.73 -16.22
CA TRP A 308 -8.14 3.13 -15.45
C TRP A 308 -8.88 4.32 -16.06
N TYR A 309 -8.15 5.23 -16.70
CA TYR A 309 -8.75 6.35 -17.43
C TYR A 309 -9.60 5.89 -18.63
N ASP A 310 -9.17 4.85 -19.33
CA ASP A 310 -9.83 4.32 -20.53
C ASP A 310 -11.08 3.46 -20.20
N ILE A 311 -11.22 3.01 -18.96
CA ILE A 311 -12.40 2.28 -18.46
C ILE A 311 -13.50 3.30 -18.09
N SER A 312 -14.77 2.98 -18.37
CA SER A 312 -15.89 3.87 -18.02
C SER A 312 -16.04 4.03 -16.50
N GLU A 313 -16.67 5.11 -16.07
CA GLU A 313 -16.95 5.38 -14.66
C GLU A 313 -17.80 4.26 -14.04
N GLU A 314 -18.80 3.78 -14.81
CA GLU A 314 -19.69 2.70 -14.38
C GLU A 314 -18.92 1.39 -14.16
N GLU A 315 -18.03 1.03 -15.09
CA GLU A 315 -17.22 -0.19 -14.98
C GLU A 315 -16.20 -0.07 -13.84
N ARG A 316 -15.57 1.11 -13.65
CA ARG A 316 -14.69 1.33 -12.50
C ARG A 316 -15.42 1.17 -11.18
N HIS A 317 -16.66 1.67 -11.10
CA HIS A 317 -17.50 1.52 -9.92
C HIS A 317 -17.85 0.04 -9.66
N GLU A 318 -18.26 -0.70 -10.68
CA GLU A 318 -18.54 -2.15 -10.57
C GLU A 318 -17.32 -2.90 -10.02
N ILE A 319 -16.16 -2.68 -10.63
CA ILE A 319 -14.88 -3.29 -10.20
C ILE A 319 -14.51 -2.86 -8.77
N GLY A 320 -14.76 -1.62 -8.42
CA GLY A 320 -14.54 -1.11 -7.07
C GLY A 320 -15.42 -1.80 -6.04
N MET A 321 -16.67 -2.11 -6.37
CA MET A 321 -17.56 -2.86 -5.47
C MET A 321 -17.11 -4.32 -5.30
N GLU A 322 -16.59 -4.98 -6.35
CA GLU A 322 -15.94 -6.30 -6.21
C GLU A 322 -14.74 -6.24 -5.24
N ALA A 323 -13.96 -5.16 -5.31
CA ALA A 323 -12.84 -4.93 -4.40
C ALA A 323 -13.30 -4.79 -2.95
N HIS A 324 -14.38 -4.03 -2.72
CA HIS A 324 -14.98 -3.86 -1.40
C HIS A 324 -15.47 -5.21 -0.82
N GLU A 325 -16.19 -5.99 -1.62
CA GLU A 325 -16.67 -7.31 -1.20
C GLU A 325 -15.51 -8.23 -0.80
N TRP A 326 -14.44 -8.25 -1.58
CA TRP A 326 -13.24 -9.02 -1.25
C TRP A 326 -12.55 -8.52 0.02
N ALA A 327 -12.47 -7.21 0.22
CA ALA A 327 -11.80 -6.62 1.38
C ALA A 327 -12.59 -6.80 2.69
N CYS A 328 -13.90 -7.07 2.62
CA CYS A 328 -14.76 -7.38 3.77
C CYS A 328 -14.74 -8.86 4.17
N GLY A 329 -14.36 -9.77 3.29
CA GLY A 329 -14.33 -11.23 3.52
C GLY A 329 -13.02 -11.74 4.00
#